data_1a865a1234a4b724cbce8092feba15b5
#
_entry.id   1a865a1234a4b724cbce8092feba15b5
#
_cell.length_a   1.000
_cell.length_b   1.000
_cell.length_c   1.000
_cell.angle_alpha   90.00
_cell.angle_beta   90.00
_cell.angle_gamma   90.00
#
_symmetry.space_group_name_H-M   'P 1'
#
loop_
_entity.id
_entity.type
_entity.pdbx_description
1 polymer ?
#
loop_
_entity_poly.entity_id
_entity_poly.type
_entity_poly.pdbx_seq_one_letter_code
_entity_poly.pdbx_strand_id
1 'polypeptide(L)'
;MTKDVAARTSDFNPSSEGFDAATYESVARSASLREVRLVNSAYSAKVMSFMALELGHGTELKQSYAGTPSGHSFMSERGIAVGSYLWTAEVRAGRTKAMKLSTEYMVAYSGLKDAPEDYVELYFKKLARFTTYPYFRAHFAMHVAASGLMLAPLPSLMDRVD
;
A
#
# COMPACT_ATOMS: atom_id res chain seq x y z
N MET A 1 -25.95 22.27 -2.56
CA MET A 1 -24.72 22.63 -3.30
C MET A 1 -23.56 21.86 -2.68
N THR A 2 -23.32 20.68 -3.17
CA THR A 2 -22.25 19.78 -2.72
C THR A 2 -21.06 19.96 -3.66
N LYS A 3 -19.94 20.47 -3.14
CA LYS A 3 -18.69 20.61 -3.91
C LYS A 3 -17.96 19.27 -3.88
N ASP A 4 -17.88 18.63 -5.04
CA ASP A 4 -16.95 17.53 -5.32
C ASP A 4 -15.52 18.01 -5.16
N VAL A 5 -14.83 17.51 -4.15
CA VAL A 5 -13.38 17.61 -4.04
C VAL A 5 -12.79 16.38 -4.71
N ALA A 6 -12.56 16.49 -6.02
CA ALA A 6 -11.75 15.54 -6.75
C ALA A 6 -10.31 15.64 -6.25
N ALA A 7 -9.83 14.60 -5.57
CA ALA A 7 -8.42 14.43 -5.23
C ALA A 7 -7.63 14.34 -6.55
N ARG A 8 -6.89 15.39 -6.87
CA ARG A 8 -5.88 15.35 -7.95
C ARG A 8 -4.71 14.49 -7.46
N THR A 9 -4.67 13.24 -7.86
CA THR A 9 -3.43 12.49 -7.93
C THR A 9 -2.55 13.15 -8.98
N SER A 10 -1.55 13.91 -8.54
CA SER A 10 -0.51 14.40 -9.45
C SER A 10 0.35 13.20 -9.83
N ASP A 11 0.08 12.62 -11.00
CA ASP A 11 0.96 11.65 -11.64
C ASP A 11 2.29 12.37 -11.94
N PHE A 12 3.28 12.11 -11.12
CA PHE A 12 4.64 12.58 -11.38
C PHE A 12 5.20 11.77 -12.56
N ASN A 13 5.29 12.41 -13.71
CA ASN A 13 5.93 11.86 -14.89
C ASN A 13 7.44 12.13 -14.83
N PRO A 14 8.32 11.12 -14.70
CA PRO A 14 9.77 11.30 -14.62
C PRO A 14 10.43 11.83 -15.92
N SER A 15 9.66 12.01 -16.99
CA SER A 15 10.11 12.63 -18.24
C SER A 15 9.96 14.16 -18.27
N SER A 16 9.57 14.81 -17.15
CA SER A 16 9.55 16.28 -17.06
C SER A 16 10.97 16.85 -16.96
N GLU A 17 11.24 17.90 -17.72
CA GLU A 17 12.45 18.71 -17.64
C GLU A 17 12.75 19.06 -16.18
N GLY A 18 13.87 18.53 -15.63
CA GLY A 18 14.32 18.81 -14.27
C GLY A 18 14.58 17.60 -13.37
N PHE A 19 14.20 16.36 -13.78
CA PHE A 19 14.51 15.18 -12.98
C PHE A 19 15.99 14.80 -13.13
N ASP A 20 16.75 14.88 -12.02
CA ASP A 20 18.13 14.42 -11.96
C ASP A 20 18.21 13.02 -11.34
N ALA A 21 18.49 12.03 -12.18
CA ALA A 21 18.62 10.65 -11.78
C ALA A 21 19.75 10.42 -10.77
N ALA A 22 20.86 11.19 -10.88
CA ALA A 22 21.99 11.05 -9.96
C ALA A 22 21.63 11.52 -8.54
N THR A 23 20.87 12.62 -8.42
CA THR A 23 20.34 13.10 -7.14
C THR A 23 19.37 12.09 -6.54
N TYR A 24 18.45 11.51 -7.32
CA TYR A 24 17.55 10.47 -6.83
C TYR A 24 18.32 9.23 -6.34
N GLU A 25 19.31 8.78 -7.11
CA GLU A 25 20.14 7.64 -6.71
C GLU A 25 20.94 7.90 -5.43
N SER A 26 21.43 9.12 -5.23
CA SER A 26 22.09 9.53 -3.99
C SER A 26 21.12 9.46 -2.80
N VAL A 27 19.90 9.95 -2.95
CA VAL A 27 18.84 9.83 -1.93
C VAL A 27 18.53 8.37 -1.64
N ALA A 28 18.35 7.56 -2.67
CA ALA A 28 18.04 6.14 -2.53
C ALA A 28 19.17 5.34 -1.83
N ARG A 29 20.43 5.68 -2.08
CA ARG A 29 21.59 5.04 -1.43
C ARG A 29 21.76 5.46 0.02
N SER A 30 21.43 6.69 0.38
CA SER A 30 21.56 7.19 1.75
C SER A 30 20.39 6.80 2.65
N ALA A 31 19.21 6.58 2.05
CA ALA A 31 18.01 6.21 2.77
C ALA A 31 18.11 4.83 3.41
N SER A 32 17.77 4.74 4.68
CA SER A 32 17.70 3.50 5.43
C SER A 32 16.33 3.33 6.07
N LEU A 33 15.72 2.17 5.87
CA LEU A 33 14.46 1.84 6.54
C LEU A 33 14.70 1.77 8.06
N ARG A 34 13.97 2.59 8.80
CA ARG A 34 14.04 2.65 10.26
C ARG A 34 12.93 1.86 10.93
N GLU A 35 11.71 2.01 10.42
CA GLU A 35 10.54 1.42 11.06
C GLU A 35 9.41 1.18 10.05
N VAL A 36 8.69 0.06 10.26
CA VAL A 36 7.35 -0.18 9.69
C VAL A 36 6.44 -0.56 10.83
N ARG A 37 5.31 0.14 10.98
CA ARG A 37 4.35 -0.11 12.04
C ARG A 37 2.93 -0.12 11.50
N LEU A 38 2.17 -1.16 11.83
CA LEU A 38 0.72 -1.16 11.61
C LEU A 38 0.09 -0.17 12.59
N VAL A 39 -0.57 0.87 12.07
CA VAL A 39 -1.22 1.91 12.88
C VAL A 39 -2.73 1.83 12.86
N ASN A 40 -3.30 1.22 11.82
CA ASN A 40 -4.74 1.00 11.74
C ASN A 40 -5.03 -0.29 10.96
N SER A 41 -6.08 -1.01 11.38
CA SER A 41 -6.58 -2.18 10.68
C SER A 41 -8.09 -2.30 10.88
N ALA A 42 -8.81 -2.48 9.78
CA ALA A 42 -10.24 -2.75 9.79
C ALA A 42 -10.54 -3.97 8.92
N TYR A 43 -11.13 -4.97 9.54
CA TYR A 43 -11.50 -6.22 8.89
C TYR A 43 -12.99 -6.47 9.01
N SER A 44 -13.60 -6.95 7.95
CA SER A 44 -14.97 -7.46 7.96
C SER A 44 -15.12 -8.66 7.03
N ALA A 45 -15.81 -9.70 7.50
CA ALA A 45 -16.26 -10.83 6.67
C ALA A 45 -17.77 -10.97 6.83
N LYS A 46 -18.45 -11.32 5.76
CA LYS A 46 -19.90 -11.57 5.78
C LYS A 46 -20.15 -13.06 5.95
N VAL A 47 -21.24 -13.41 6.63
CA VAL A 47 -21.72 -14.80 6.80
C VAL A 47 -21.86 -15.53 5.46
N MET A 48 -22.15 -14.82 4.39
CA MET A 48 -22.18 -15.36 3.02
C MET A 48 -20.86 -16.03 2.59
N SER A 49 -19.73 -15.67 3.21
CA SER A 49 -18.45 -16.34 2.95
C SER A 49 -18.49 -17.82 3.38
N PHE A 50 -19.20 -18.12 4.46
CA PHE A 50 -19.38 -19.49 4.96
C PHE A 50 -20.38 -20.27 4.10
N MET A 51 -21.45 -19.62 3.64
CA MET A 51 -22.45 -20.24 2.77
C MET A 51 -21.89 -20.59 1.39
N ALA A 52 -20.99 -19.80 0.86
CA ALA A 52 -20.31 -20.10 -0.41
C ALA A 52 -19.44 -21.36 -0.34
N LEU A 53 -18.91 -21.67 0.85
CA LEU A 53 -18.14 -22.90 1.10
C LEU A 53 -19.05 -24.13 1.27
N GLU A 54 -20.18 -23.98 1.95
CA GLU A 54 -21.10 -25.07 2.21
C GLU A 54 -21.95 -25.47 0.99
N LEU A 55 -22.30 -24.49 0.15
CA LEU A 55 -23.16 -24.73 -1.01
C LEU A 55 -22.46 -25.44 -2.18
N GLY A 56 -21.11 -25.59 -2.13
CA GLY A 56 -20.36 -26.41 -3.09
C GLY A 56 -20.52 -25.99 -4.57
N HIS A 57 -21.30 -24.94 -4.82
CA HIS A 57 -21.66 -24.50 -6.13
C HIS A 57 -20.68 -23.42 -6.58
N GLY A 58 -19.53 -23.82 -7.10
CA GLY A 58 -18.75 -23.14 -8.13
C GLY A 58 -18.70 -21.61 -8.17
N THR A 59 -19.03 -20.91 -7.06
CA THR A 59 -18.93 -19.45 -7.03
C THR A 59 -17.45 -19.08 -6.95
N GLU A 60 -16.90 -18.63 -8.07
CA GLU A 60 -15.53 -18.15 -8.16
C GLU A 60 -15.33 -16.97 -7.20
N LEU A 61 -14.36 -17.12 -6.30
CA LEU A 61 -13.92 -16.04 -5.43
C LEU A 61 -12.91 -15.18 -6.19
N LYS A 62 -13.19 -13.89 -6.29
CA LYS A 62 -12.29 -12.90 -6.90
C LYS A 62 -11.72 -11.99 -5.84
N GLN A 63 -10.40 -11.86 -5.83
CA GLN A 63 -9.68 -10.94 -4.95
C GLN A 63 -9.13 -9.75 -5.72
N SER A 64 -9.18 -8.58 -5.10
CA SER A 64 -8.59 -7.35 -5.59
C SER A 64 -7.94 -6.60 -4.45
N TYR A 65 -6.89 -5.84 -4.74
CA TYR A 65 -6.22 -5.01 -3.76
C TYR A 65 -5.69 -3.73 -4.40
N ALA A 66 -5.56 -2.70 -3.58
CA ALA A 66 -5.01 -1.42 -3.96
C ALA A 66 -4.23 -0.82 -2.79
N GLY A 67 -3.23 -0.01 -3.10
CA GLY A 67 -2.44 0.71 -2.12
C GLY A 67 -2.24 2.16 -2.53
N THR A 68 -2.24 3.06 -1.56
CA THR A 68 -2.01 4.49 -1.78
C THR A 68 -1.26 5.11 -0.60
N PRO A 69 -0.31 6.03 -0.85
CA PRO A 69 0.26 6.84 0.22
C PRO A 69 -0.84 7.72 0.82
N SER A 70 -0.91 7.80 2.15
CA SER A 70 -1.92 8.61 2.87
C SER A 70 -1.36 9.88 3.50
N GLY A 71 -0.07 10.10 3.42
CA GLY A 71 0.61 11.31 3.86
C GLY A 71 2.08 11.06 4.15
N HIS A 72 2.88 12.12 4.12
CA HIS A 72 4.28 12.07 4.52
C HIS A 72 4.71 13.40 5.14
N SER A 73 5.77 13.35 5.92
CA SER A 73 6.46 14.52 6.50
C SER A 73 7.95 14.27 6.48
N PHE A 74 8.71 15.30 6.13
CA PHE A 74 10.15 15.25 6.11
C PHE A 74 10.76 16.24 7.10
N MET A 75 11.60 15.73 7.99
CA MET A 75 12.37 16.49 8.97
C MET A 75 13.81 16.60 8.47
N SER A 76 14.10 17.60 7.64
CA SER A 76 15.38 17.75 6.94
C SER A 76 16.59 17.82 7.89
N GLU A 77 16.48 18.59 8.98
CA GLU A 77 17.55 18.72 9.98
C GLU A 77 17.94 17.37 10.63
N ARG A 78 16.96 16.47 10.77
CA ARG A 78 17.16 15.12 11.33
C ARG A 78 17.42 14.08 10.27
N GLY A 79 17.18 14.40 9.00
CA GLY A 79 17.26 13.46 7.88
C GLY A 79 16.29 12.31 8.00
N ILE A 80 15.08 12.56 8.51
CA ILE A 80 14.05 11.55 8.75
C ILE A 80 12.79 11.88 7.94
N ALA A 81 12.36 10.94 7.12
CA ALA A 81 11.06 10.98 6.44
C ALA A 81 10.12 9.96 7.09
N VAL A 82 8.92 10.40 7.44
CA VAL A 82 7.87 9.55 8.03
C VAL A 82 6.59 9.75 7.24
N GLY A 83 5.86 8.70 7.00
CA GLY A 83 4.55 8.79 6.36
C GLY A 83 3.75 7.51 6.51
N SER A 84 2.57 7.51 5.94
CA SER A 84 1.65 6.37 5.99
C SER A 84 1.33 5.85 4.60
N TYR A 85 1.07 4.54 4.53
CA TYR A 85 0.63 3.85 3.33
C TYR A 85 -0.61 3.00 3.65
N LEU A 86 -1.70 3.27 2.95
CA LEU A 86 -2.98 2.59 3.10
C LEU A 86 -3.09 1.46 2.07
N TRP A 87 -3.37 0.25 2.55
CA TRP A 87 -3.72 -0.90 1.72
C TRP A 87 -5.16 -1.30 1.94
N THR A 88 -5.83 -1.66 0.86
CA THR A 88 -7.18 -2.24 0.90
C THR A 88 -7.22 -3.52 0.07
N ALA A 89 -7.95 -4.52 0.56
CA ALA A 89 -8.26 -5.72 -0.20
C ALA A 89 -9.74 -6.06 -0.08
N GLU A 90 -10.31 -6.55 -1.16
CA GLU A 90 -11.67 -7.08 -1.20
C GLU A 90 -11.68 -8.48 -1.80
N VAL A 91 -12.47 -9.36 -1.21
CA VAL A 91 -12.84 -10.66 -1.79
C VAL A 91 -14.31 -10.64 -2.11
N ARG A 92 -14.65 -11.05 -3.32
CA ARG A 92 -16.03 -11.08 -3.81
C ARG A 92 -16.41 -12.50 -4.22
N ALA A 93 -17.63 -12.88 -3.87
CA ALA A 93 -18.33 -14.05 -4.40
C ALA A 93 -19.39 -13.52 -5.39
N GLY A 94 -19.12 -13.55 -6.69
CA GLY A 94 -19.96 -12.91 -7.68
C GLY A 94 -20.08 -11.39 -7.42
N ARG A 95 -21.31 -10.91 -7.19
CA ARG A 95 -21.59 -9.49 -6.88
C ARG A 95 -21.48 -9.14 -5.40
N THR A 96 -21.37 -10.13 -4.52
CA THR A 96 -21.37 -9.92 -3.07
C THR A 96 -19.96 -9.79 -2.53
N LYS A 97 -19.72 -8.78 -1.66
CA LYS A 97 -18.47 -8.68 -0.91
C LYS A 97 -18.48 -9.74 0.20
N ALA A 98 -17.57 -10.68 0.11
CA ALA A 98 -17.39 -11.72 1.12
C ALA A 98 -16.48 -11.25 2.26
N MET A 99 -15.41 -10.53 1.92
CA MET A 99 -14.42 -10.04 2.88
C MET A 99 -13.87 -8.68 2.44
N LYS A 100 -13.57 -7.83 3.40
CA LYS A 100 -12.82 -6.57 3.19
C LYS A 100 -11.79 -6.40 4.29
N LEU A 101 -10.58 -6.04 3.90
CA LEU A 101 -9.49 -5.65 4.80
C LEU A 101 -8.98 -4.27 4.39
N SER A 102 -8.77 -3.39 5.36
CA SER A 102 -8.09 -2.11 5.20
C SER A 102 -7.02 -2.02 6.26
N THR A 103 -5.79 -1.69 5.88
CA THR A 103 -4.66 -1.55 6.81
C THR A 103 -3.88 -0.31 6.48
N GLU A 104 -3.43 0.40 7.50
CA GLU A 104 -2.54 1.55 7.36
C GLU A 104 -1.23 1.26 8.08
N TYR A 105 -0.13 1.43 7.36
CA TYR A 105 1.22 1.25 7.88
C TYR A 105 1.95 2.59 7.91
N MET A 106 2.48 2.96 9.07
CA MET A 106 3.47 4.01 9.18
C MET A 106 4.84 3.46 8.76
N VAL A 107 5.58 4.25 7.97
CA VAL A 107 6.93 3.92 7.54
C VAL A 107 7.84 5.10 7.86
N ALA A 108 9.02 4.82 8.39
CA ALA A 108 10.05 5.81 8.64
C ALA A 108 11.37 5.42 7.96
N TYR A 109 11.95 6.39 7.27
CA TYR A 109 13.29 6.29 6.69
C TYR A 109 14.20 7.32 7.35
N SER A 110 15.49 6.98 7.49
CA SER A 110 16.55 7.85 8.02
C SER A 110 17.71 7.93 7.03
N GLY A 111 18.74 8.73 7.36
CA GLY A 111 19.91 8.93 6.48
C GLY A 111 19.68 9.97 5.39
N LEU A 112 18.62 10.76 5.47
CA LEU A 112 18.20 11.72 4.45
C LEU A 112 18.57 13.17 4.78
N LYS A 113 19.55 13.37 5.67
CA LYS A 113 20.00 14.72 6.02
C LYS A 113 20.52 15.44 4.77
N ASP A 114 20.11 16.69 4.63
CA ASP A 114 20.46 17.57 3.50
C ASP A 114 19.98 17.08 2.12
N ALA A 115 19.12 16.05 2.07
CA ALA A 115 18.50 15.59 0.84
C ALA A 115 17.42 16.57 0.36
N PRO A 116 17.28 16.82 -0.97
CA PRO A 116 16.21 17.66 -1.50
C PRO A 116 14.84 17.07 -1.20
N GLU A 117 13.92 17.91 -0.70
CA GLU A 117 12.60 17.46 -0.20
C GLU A 117 11.75 16.76 -1.27
N ASP A 118 11.74 17.28 -2.49
CA ASP A 118 11.02 16.73 -3.64
C ASP A 118 11.50 15.31 -3.99
N TYR A 119 12.80 15.05 -3.91
CA TYR A 119 13.39 13.73 -4.14
C TYR A 119 13.10 12.77 -2.98
N VAL A 120 13.06 13.26 -1.73
CA VAL A 120 12.64 12.48 -0.56
C VAL A 120 11.17 12.09 -0.68
N GLU A 121 10.31 13.01 -1.08
CA GLU A 121 8.89 12.72 -1.34
C GLU A 121 8.71 11.66 -2.42
N LEU A 122 9.41 11.82 -3.54
CA LEU A 122 9.38 10.84 -4.64
C LEU A 122 9.86 9.46 -4.18
N TYR A 123 10.98 9.43 -3.46
CA TYR A 123 11.52 8.21 -2.87
C TYR A 123 10.48 7.54 -1.96
N PHE A 124 9.90 8.30 -1.04
CA PHE A 124 8.89 7.80 -0.13
C PHE A 124 7.68 7.20 -0.88
N LYS A 125 7.11 7.94 -1.84
CA LYS A 125 5.96 7.48 -2.63
C LYS A 125 6.25 6.16 -3.37
N LYS A 126 7.44 6.00 -3.92
CA LYS A 126 7.84 4.78 -4.62
C LYS A 126 8.11 3.62 -3.66
N LEU A 127 8.91 3.86 -2.63
CA LEU A 127 9.43 2.77 -1.78
C LEU A 127 8.46 2.32 -0.69
N ALA A 128 7.62 3.21 -0.13
CA ALA A 128 6.67 2.84 0.92
C ALA A 128 5.73 1.71 0.46
N ARG A 129 5.36 1.68 -0.82
CA ARG A 129 4.59 0.61 -1.43
C ARG A 129 5.28 -0.75 -1.27
N PHE A 130 6.55 -0.86 -1.69
CA PHE A 130 7.31 -2.10 -1.63
C PHE A 130 7.65 -2.49 -0.18
N THR A 131 7.93 -1.50 0.65
CA THR A 131 8.27 -1.71 2.06
C THR A 131 7.08 -2.26 2.86
N THR A 132 5.87 -1.77 2.61
CA THR A 132 4.68 -2.15 3.39
C THR A 132 3.95 -3.37 2.83
N TYR A 133 4.10 -3.66 1.54
CA TYR A 133 3.37 -4.74 0.89
C TYR A 133 3.59 -6.13 1.50
N PRO A 134 4.80 -6.57 1.87
CA PRO A 134 5.00 -7.87 2.51
C PRO A 134 4.20 -8.02 3.81
N TYR A 135 4.11 -6.97 4.61
CA TYR A 135 3.32 -6.95 5.85
C TYR A 135 1.83 -7.03 5.56
N PHE A 136 1.35 -6.22 4.59
CA PHE A 136 -0.03 -6.28 4.15
C PHE A 136 -0.40 -7.65 3.60
N ARG A 137 0.44 -8.25 2.76
CA ARG A 137 0.23 -9.58 2.18
C ARG A 137 0.10 -10.65 3.25
N ALA A 138 0.98 -10.63 4.26
CA ALA A 138 0.93 -11.55 5.40
C ALA A 138 -0.34 -11.34 6.24
N HIS A 139 -0.70 -10.10 6.51
CA HIS A 139 -1.90 -9.73 7.26
C HIS A 139 -3.17 -10.18 6.53
N PHE A 140 -3.24 -9.95 5.22
CA PHE A 140 -4.34 -10.45 4.38
C PHE A 140 -4.46 -11.96 4.42
N ALA A 141 -3.36 -12.69 4.25
CA ALA A 141 -3.34 -14.15 4.31
C ALA A 141 -3.85 -14.70 5.65
N MET A 142 -3.48 -14.05 6.76
CA MET A 142 -3.96 -14.41 8.09
C MET A 142 -5.48 -14.24 8.22
N HIS A 143 -6.04 -13.14 7.70
CA HIS A 143 -7.48 -12.91 7.72
C HIS A 143 -8.24 -13.83 6.77
N VAL A 144 -7.69 -14.16 5.61
CA VAL A 144 -8.26 -15.16 4.69
C VAL A 144 -8.35 -16.52 5.40
N ALA A 145 -7.27 -16.96 6.03
CA ALA A 145 -7.26 -18.22 6.78
C ALA A 145 -8.28 -18.21 7.94
N ALA A 146 -8.33 -17.11 8.71
CA ALA A 146 -9.27 -16.97 9.83
C ALA A 146 -10.74 -16.93 9.38
N SER A 147 -11.03 -16.47 8.16
CA SER A 147 -12.38 -16.46 7.59
C SER A 147 -12.79 -17.78 6.95
N GLY A 148 -11.89 -18.78 6.90
CA GLY A 148 -12.14 -20.06 6.26
C GLY A 148 -12.23 -20.01 4.73
N LEU A 149 -11.89 -18.88 4.11
CA LEU A 149 -11.85 -18.74 2.65
C LEU A 149 -10.63 -19.47 2.07
N MET A 150 -10.83 -20.21 0.99
CA MET A 150 -9.73 -20.84 0.26
C MET A 150 -9.37 -19.97 -0.94
N LEU A 151 -8.33 -19.18 -0.78
CA LEU A 151 -7.83 -18.25 -1.80
C LEU A 151 -6.35 -18.47 -2.05
N ALA A 152 -5.93 -18.28 -3.30
CA ALA A 152 -4.51 -18.16 -3.60
C ALA A 152 -3.92 -16.93 -2.87
N PRO A 153 -2.64 -16.99 -2.43
CA PRO A 153 -1.98 -15.83 -1.87
C PRO A 153 -1.98 -14.65 -2.85
N LEU A 154 -2.00 -13.41 -2.32
CA LEU A 154 -1.78 -12.25 -3.16
C LEU A 154 -0.43 -12.38 -3.91
N PRO A 155 -0.35 -11.97 -5.18
CA PRO A 155 0.87 -12.05 -5.96
C PRO A 155 1.99 -11.21 -5.31
N SER A 156 3.23 -11.45 -5.70
CA SER A 156 4.33 -10.54 -5.37
C SER A 156 4.15 -9.23 -6.14
N LEU A 157 4.47 -8.10 -5.50
CA LEU A 157 4.60 -6.85 -6.24
C LEU A 157 5.79 -6.97 -7.20
N MET A 158 5.52 -6.76 -8.46
CA MET A 158 6.55 -6.55 -9.46
C MET A 158 6.44 -5.09 -9.91
N ASP A 159 7.57 -4.40 -10.07
CA ASP A 159 7.61 -3.21 -10.88
C ASP A 159 7.25 -3.64 -12.30
N ARG A 160 6.13 -3.17 -12.83
CA ARG A 160 5.94 -3.21 -14.26
C ARG A 160 6.90 -2.17 -14.83
N VAL A 161 7.96 -2.66 -15.43
CA VAL A 161 8.77 -1.87 -16.34
C VAL A 161 7.92 -1.77 -17.60
N ASP A 162 7.10 -0.72 -17.69
CA ASP A 162 6.42 -0.34 -18.93
C ASP A 162 7.37 0.49 -19.77
#